data_00d2efc951569c4a04f8e50469c1e352
#
_entry.id   00d2efc951569c4a04f8e50469c1e352
#
_cell.length_a   1.000
_cell.length_b   1.000
_cell.length_c   1.000
_cell.angle_alpha   90.00
_cell.angle_beta   90.00
_cell.angle_gamma   90.00
#
_symmetry.space_group_name_H-M   'P 1'
#
loop_
_entity.id
_entity.type
_entity.pdbx_description
1 polymer ?
#
loop_
_entity_poly.entity_id
_entity_poly.type
_entity_poly.pdbx_seq_one_letter_code
_entity_poly.pdbx_strand_id
1 'polypeptide(L)'
;MQILAVNRWHHRLNVFGFLDLSGIDGNRYAQSGNVGMLDLVQALEWVRDNIANFGGDPGNVTIFGQSGGGGKVTTLMAMPAAQGLFHKAVAISGSFIAANTPDQAQQLTAAVMQELGIGRSQVSRLHEV
;
A
#
# COMPACT_ATOMS: atom_id res chain seq x y z
N MET A 1 4.17 -15.54 29.90
CA MET A 1 5.18 -14.66 29.27
C MET A 1 4.64 -14.28 27.90
N GLN A 2 4.29 -13.02 27.69
CA GLN A 2 3.78 -12.56 26.40
C GLN A 2 5.01 -12.28 25.52
N ILE A 3 5.14 -12.99 24.40
CA ILE A 3 6.21 -12.73 23.43
C ILE A 3 5.69 -11.66 22.49
N LEU A 4 6.37 -10.51 22.44
CA LEU A 4 6.11 -9.44 21.49
C LEU A 4 6.96 -9.67 20.24
N ALA A 5 6.35 -10.13 19.16
CA ALA A 5 6.99 -10.20 17.86
C ALA A 5 6.79 -8.88 17.12
N VAL A 6 7.85 -8.10 16.93
CA VAL A 6 7.83 -6.85 16.17
C VAL A 6 8.41 -7.10 14.79
N ASN A 7 7.59 -6.92 13.76
CA ASN A 7 8.00 -7.04 12.37
C ASN A 7 7.97 -5.68 11.68
N ARG A 8 8.97 -5.39 10.84
CA ARG A 8 9.02 -4.22 9.96
C ARG A 8 8.84 -4.69 8.53
N TRP A 9 7.95 -4.00 7.83
CA TRP A 9 7.62 -4.34 6.45
C TRP A 9 8.04 -3.22 5.52
N HIS A 10 8.62 -3.60 4.39
CA HIS A 10 8.91 -2.73 3.27
C HIS A 10 7.79 -2.90 2.23
N HIS A 11 7.44 -1.82 1.58
CA HIS A 11 6.46 -1.80 0.49
C HIS A 11 6.95 -0.86 -0.60
N ARG A 12 6.41 -0.98 -1.78
CA ARG A 12 6.70 -0.06 -2.89
C ARG A 12 6.28 1.36 -2.53
N LEU A 13 7.14 2.32 -2.86
CA LEU A 13 6.98 3.73 -2.53
C LEU A 13 6.86 4.58 -3.80
N ASN A 14 6.47 5.84 -3.65
CA ASN A 14 6.41 6.84 -4.71
C ASN A 14 5.65 6.32 -5.94
N VAL A 15 6.12 6.65 -7.12
CA VAL A 15 5.54 6.20 -8.39
C VAL A 15 5.53 4.68 -8.55
N PHE A 16 6.46 3.95 -7.93
CA PHE A 16 6.49 2.48 -7.98
C PHE A 16 5.36 1.82 -7.18
N GLY A 17 4.84 2.52 -6.19
CA GLY A 17 3.77 2.00 -5.33
C GLY A 17 2.40 2.63 -5.57
N PHE A 18 2.35 3.82 -6.20
CA PHE A 18 1.16 4.65 -6.18
C PHE A 18 0.87 5.40 -7.49
N LEU A 19 1.54 5.07 -8.60
CA LEU A 19 1.21 5.66 -9.90
C LEU A 19 -0.03 4.99 -10.48
N ASP A 20 -1.08 5.78 -10.71
CA ASP A 20 -2.34 5.28 -11.25
C ASP A 20 -2.30 5.21 -12.78
N LEU A 21 -2.09 4.02 -13.31
CA LEU A 21 -2.09 3.71 -14.73
C LEU A 21 -3.45 3.18 -15.24
N SER A 22 -4.48 3.14 -14.39
CA SER A 22 -5.80 2.59 -14.75
C SER A 22 -6.46 3.33 -15.92
N GLY A 23 -6.19 4.63 -16.06
CA GLY A 23 -6.65 5.44 -17.19
C GLY A 23 -5.96 5.13 -18.52
N ILE A 24 -4.87 4.32 -18.53
CA ILE A 24 -4.14 3.93 -19.75
C ILE A 24 -4.60 2.55 -20.22
N ASP A 25 -4.60 1.56 -19.33
CA ASP A 25 -5.11 0.21 -19.55
C ASP A 25 -5.74 -0.28 -18.24
N GLY A 26 -7.03 -0.03 -18.08
CA GLY A 26 -7.77 -0.32 -16.86
C GLY A 26 -7.81 -1.80 -16.47
N ASN A 27 -7.75 -2.71 -17.44
CA ASN A 27 -7.74 -4.13 -17.14
C ASN A 27 -6.40 -4.58 -16.55
N ARG A 28 -5.31 -4.14 -17.15
CA ARG A 28 -3.96 -4.53 -16.74
C ARG A 28 -3.47 -3.80 -15.51
N TYR A 29 -3.83 -2.52 -15.36
CA TYR A 29 -3.31 -1.62 -14.34
C TYR A 29 -4.37 -1.13 -13.35
N ALA A 30 -5.50 -1.81 -13.22
CA ALA A 30 -6.63 -1.42 -12.37
C ALA A 30 -6.23 -1.10 -10.91
N GLN A 31 -5.21 -1.77 -10.37
CA GLN A 31 -4.76 -1.61 -8.99
C GLN A 31 -3.44 -0.83 -8.86
N SER A 32 -2.89 -0.31 -9.97
CA SER A 32 -1.54 0.30 -9.99
C SER A 32 -1.39 1.45 -8.99
N GLY A 33 -2.41 2.26 -8.80
CA GLY A 33 -2.42 3.35 -7.82
C GLY A 33 -2.41 2.90 -6.36
N ASN A 34 -2.61 1.62 -6.09
CA ASN A 34 -2.74 1.08 -4.72
C ASN A 34 -1.74 -0.04 -4.39
N VAL A 35 -0.81 -0.37 -5.30
CA VAL A 35 0.05 -1.54 -5.10
C VAL A 35 0.93 -1.44 -3.86
N GLY A 36 1.34 -0.24 -3.45
CA GLY A 36 2.06 -0.05 -2.19
C GLY A 36 1.22 -0.38 -0.94
N MET A 37 -0.09 -0.16 -1.00
CA MET A 37 -1.01 -0.59 0.07
C MET A 37 -1.31 -2.09 0.00
N LEU A 38 -1.40 -2.66 -1.21
CA LEU A 38 -1.59 -4.10 -1.40
C LEU A 38 -0.38 -4.90 -0.93
N ASP A 39 0.84 -4.37 -1.05
CA ASP A 39 2.04 -4.96 -0.44
C ASP A 39 1.88 -5.13 1.08
N LEU A 40 1.29 -4.13 1.76
CA LEU A 40 1.03 -4.21 3.21
C LEU A 40 -0.09 -5.20 3.55
N VAL A 41 -1.12 -5.29 2.71
CA VAL A 41 -2.17 -6.32 2.87
C VAL A 41 -1.56 -7.71 2.77
N GLN A 42 -0.73 -7.95 1.75
CA GLN A 42 -0.05 -9.23 1.56
C GLN A 42 0.88 -9.56 2.74
N ALA A 43 1.58 -8.56 3.29
CA ALA A 43 2.38 -8.75 4.49
C ALA A 43 1.53 -9.15 5.70
N LEU A 44 0.35 -8.57 5.87
CA LEU A 44 -0.58 -8.95 6.95
C LEU A 44 -1.16 -10.34 6.74
N GLU A 45 -1.45 -10.75 5.50
CA GLU A 45 -1.85 -12.12 5.17
C GLU A 45 -0.75 -13.10 5.55
N TRP A 46 0.52 -12.77 5.22
CA TRP A 46 1.65 -13.58 5.63
C TRP A 46 1.74 -13.72 7.16
N VAL A 47 1.51 -12.62 7.90
CA VAL A 47 1.47 -12.65 9.38
C VAL A 47 0.39 -13.60 9.86
N ARG A 48 -0.84 -13.49 9.34
CA ARG A 48 -1.95 -14.38 9.68
C ARG A 48 -1.56 -15.85 9.50
N ASP A 49 -0.90 -16.17 8.40
CA ASP A 49 -0.65 -17.56 8.01
C ASP A 49 0.60 -18.16 8.67
N ASN A 50 1.55 -17.32 9.12
CA ASN A 50 2.87 -17.81 9.54
C ASN A 50 3.31 -17.41 10.94
N ILE A 51 2.77 -16.34 11.54
CA ILE A 51 3.34 -15.75 12.74
C ILE A 51 3.32 -16.70 13.96
N ALA A 52 2.42 -17.66 13.98
CA ALA A 52 2.35 -18.68 15.02
C ALA A 52 3.64 -19.52 15.09
N ASN A 53 4.29 -19.78 13.95
CA ASN A 53 5.57 -20.50 13.88
C ASN A 53 6.73 -19.75 14.54
N PHE A 54 6.57 -18.45 14.76
CA PHE A 54 7.53 -17.56 15.41
C PHE A 54 7.10 -17.19 16.84
N GLY A 55 6.10 -17.87 17.39
CA GLY A 55 5.58 -17.64 18.75
C GLY A 55 4.65 -16.43 18.86
N GLY A 56 4.21 -15.83 17.74
CA GLY A 56 3.21 -14.78 17.71
C GLY A 56 1.78 -15.33 17.72
N ASP A 57 0.82 -14.45 18.00
CA ASP A 57 -0.60 -14.76 17.99
C ASP A 57 -1.26 -14.06 16.79
N PRO A 58 -1.70 -14.81 15.75
CA PRO A 58 -2.39 -14.23 14.60
C PRO A 58 -3.75 -13.61 14.97
N GLY A 59 -4.34 -13.98 16.10
CA GLY A 59 -5.56 -13.38 16.66
C GLY A 59 -5.32 -12.10 17.46
N ASN A 60 -4.08 -11.63 17.59
CA ASN A 60 -3.74 -10.43 18.38
C ASN A 60 -2.71 -9.54 17.67
N VAL A 61 -2.97 -9.21 16.42
CA VAL A 61 -2.11 -8.37 15.57
C VAL A 61 -2.40 -6.89 15.82
N THR A 62 -1.36 -6.12 16.15
CA THR A 62 -1.42 -4.66 16.25
C THR A 62 -0.59 -4.04 15.13
N ILE A 63 -1.19 -3.19 14.32
CA ILE A 63 -0.47 -2.37 13.35
C ILE A 63 -0.17 -0.98 13.93
N PHE A 64 1.01 -0.45 13.65
CA PHE A 64 1.36 0.89 14.06
C PHE A 64 2.25 1.59 13.03
N GLY A 65 2.19 2.91 12.99
CA GLY A 65 2.99 3.68 12.05
C GLY A 65 3.08 5.16 12.44
N GLN A 66 4.22 5.77 12.09
CA GLN A 66 4.50 7.18 12.35
C GLN A 66 4.50 7.97 11.05
N SER A 67 4.00 9.21 11.05
CA SER A 67 3.92 10.10 9.89
C SER A 67 3.21 9.43 8.70
N GLY A 68 3.87 9.26 7.55
CA GLY A 68 3.32 8.52 6.42
C GLY A 68 2.96 7.07 6.76
N GLY A 69 3.60 6.44 7.76
CA GLY A 69 3.21 5.13 8.30
C GLY A 69 1.88 5.21 9.06
N GLY A 70 1.64 6.28 9.81
CA GLY A 70 0.34 6.53 10.45
C GLY A 70 -0.78 6.69 9.42
N GLY A 71 -0.50 7.41 8.32
CA GLY A 71 -1.42 7.51 7.18
C GLY A 71 -1.75 6.15 6.56
N LYS A 72 -0.76 5.27 6.41
CA LYS A 72 -0.99 3.91 5.89
C LYS A 72 -1.82 3.06 6.85
N VAL A 73 -1.58 3.20 8.17
CA VAL A 73 -2.41 2.55 9.19
C VAL A 73 -3.88 2.97 9.05
N THR A 74 -4.17 4.27 8.96
CA THR A 74 -5.55 4.74 8.79
C THR A 74 -6.16 4.31 7.45
N THR A 75 -5.36 4.22 6.40
CA THR A 75 -5.81 3.69 5.10
C THR A 75 -6.17 2.21 5.20
N LEU A 76 -5.32 1.37 5.84
CA LEU A 76 -5.61 -0.05 6.05
C LEU A 76 -6.91 -0.27 6.84
N MET A 77 -7.21 0.59 7.82
CA MET A 77 -8.48 0.52 8.58
C MET A 77 -9.71 0.71 7.69
N ALA A 78 -9.58 1.44 6.58
CA ALA A 78 -10.65 1.68 5.61
C ALA A 78 -10.67 0.69 4.45
N MET A 79 -9.62 -0.12 4.26
CA MET A 79 -9.50 -1.04 3.12
C MET A 79 -10.25 -2.36 3.39
N PRO A 80 -11.23 -2.74 2.53
CA PRO A 80 -11.90 -4.05 2.66
C PRO A 80 -10.94 -5.23 2.61
N ALA A 81 -9.87 -5.14 1.79
CA ALA A 81 -8.85 -6.19 1.66
C ALA A 81 -8.03 -6.42 2.94
N ALA A 82 -7.98 -5.46 3.86
CA ALA A 82 -7.28 -5.58 5.14
C ALA A 82 -8.19 -6.05 6.28
N GLN A 83 -9.48 -6.23 6.02
CA GLN A 83 -10.46 -6.59 7.04
C GLN A 83 -10.14 -7.95 7.66
N GLY A 84 -10.08 -7.99 9.00
CA GLY A 84 -9.79 -9.21 9.75
C GLY A 84 -8.31 -9.60 9.81
N LEU A 85 -7.40 -8.83 9.17
CA LEU A 85 -5.97 -9.12 9.19
C LEU A 85 -5.24 -8.48 10.39
N PHE A 86 -5.86 -7.54 11.08
CA PHE A 86 -5.34 -6.93 12.31
C PHE A 86 -6.47 -6.62 13.29
N HIS A 87 -6.13 -6.42 14.56
CA HIS A 87 -7.06 -6.31 15.67
C HIS A 87 -6.98 -4.94 16.37
N LYS A 88 -5.82 -4.30 16.29
CA LYS A 88 -5.54 -3.00 16.91
C LYS A 88 -4.69 -2.14 15.98
N ALA A 89 -4.85 -0.83 16.08
CA ALA A 89 -4.14 0.13 15.25
C ALA A 89 -3.66 1.32 16.09
N VAL A 90 -2.44 1.79 15.81
CA VAL A 90 -1.87 3.00 16.43
C VAL A 90 -1.29 3.89 15.33
N ALA A 91 -1.93 5.03 15.08
CA ALA A 91 -1.44 6.06 14.18
C ALA A 91 -0.75 7.16 14.96
N ILE A 92 0.52 7.43 14.65
CA ILE A 92 1.35 8.39 15.36
C ILE A 92 1.70 9.53 14.39
N SER A 93 1.30 10.74 14.72
CA SER A 93 1.63 11.98 13.98
C SER A 93 1.37 11.86 12.46
N GLY A 94 0.33 11.16 12.07
CA GLY A 94 -0.09 11.02 10.67
C GLY A 94 -1.40 10.26 10.59
N SER A 95 -2.36 10.85 9.88
CA SER A 95 -3.61 10.20 9.50
C SER A 95 -4.08 10.81 8.20
N PHE A 96 -4.49 9.98 7.24
CA PHE A 96 -5.16 10.44 6.04
C PHE A 96 -6.66 10.27 6.20
N ILE A 97 -7.40 11.35 6.02
CA ILE A 97 -8.86 11.36 6.02
C ILE A 97 -9.43 11.43 4.60
N ALA A 98 -8.57 11.67 3.62
CA ALA A 98 -8.91 11.65 2.19
C ALA A 98 -7.71 11.17 1.37
N ALA A 99 -7.98 10.43 0.32
CA ALA A 99 -7.01 10.07 -0.71
C ALA A 99 -7.04 11.10 -1.85
N ASN A 100 -6.08 11.02 -2.77
CA ASN A 100 -6.14 11.76 -4.02
C ASN A 100 -7.40 11.38 -4.81
N THR A 101 -8.00 12.36 -5.45
CA THR A 101 -9.08 12.09 -6.40
C THR A 101 -8.54 11.40 -7.65
N PRO A 102 -9.39 10.68 -8.41
CA PRO A 102 -8.98 10.08 -9.67
C PRO A 102 -8.32 11.09 -10.63
N ASP A 103 -8.87 12.31 -10.71
CA ASP A 103 -8.30 13.37 -11.56
C ASP A 103 -6.90 13.79 -11.14
N GLN A 104 -6.66 13.94 -9.83
CA GLN A 104 -5.32 14.25 -9.30
C GLN A 104 -4.33 13.12 -9.59
N ALA A 105 -4.75 11.87 -9.45
CA ALA A 105 -3.93 10.72 -9.75
C ALA A 105 -3.57 10.65 -11.24
N GLN A 106 -4.52 10.91 -12.13
CA GLN A 106 -4.30 10.94 -13.58
C GLN A 106 -3.41 12.11 -14.02
N GLN A 107 -3.52 13.28 -13.39
CA GLN A 107 -2.63 14.42 -13.63
C GLN A 107 -1.19 14.08 -13.24
N LEU A 108 -0.97 13.43 -12.10
CA LEU A 108 0.35 12.95 -11.69
C LEU A 108 0.92 11.96 -12.69
N THR A 109 0.11 11.01 -13.14
CA THR A 109 0.51 10.02 -14.15
C THR A 109 0.92 10.69 -15.46
N ALA A 110 0.16 11.66 -15.93
CA ALA A 110 0.48 12.40 -17.14
C ALA A 110 1.81 13.15 -17.00
N ALA A 111 2.06 13.81 -15.86
CA ALA A 111 3.29 14.52 -15.59
C ALA A 111 4.52 13.59 -15.55
N VAL A 112 4.41 12.44 -14.88
CA VAL A 112 5.47 11.43 -14.81
C VAL A 112 5.81 10.89 -16.21
N MET A 113 4.80 10.53 -17.00
CA MET A 113 5.01 10.01 -18.35
C MET A 113 5.62 11.06 -19.27
N GLN A 114 5.22 12.32 -19.14
CA GLN A 114 5.80 13.43 -19.90
C GLN A 114 7.29 13.62 -19.56
N GLU A 115 7.63 13.61 -18.27
CA GLU A 115 9.03 13.76 -17.82
C GLU A 115 9.92 12.62 -18.34
N LEU A 116 9.39 11.40 -18.39
CA LEU A 116 10.10 10.22 -18.89
C LEU A 116 10.08 10.10 -20.44
N GLY A 117 9.36 10.96 -21.14
CA GLY A 117 9.19 10.86 -22.58
C GLY A 117 8.47 9.59 -23.04
N ILE A 118 7.59 9.04 -22.20
CA ILE A 118 6.85 7.79 -22.45
C ILE A 118 5.42 8.11 -22.90
N GLY A 119 5.05 7.70 -24.11
CA GLY A 119 3.68 7.79 -24.62
C GLY A 119 2.77 6.70 -24.04
N ARG A 120 1.43 6.94 -24.07
CA ARG A 120 0.43 5.98 -23.56
C ARG A 120 0.59 4.56 -24.12
N SER A 121 0.94 4.45 -25.40
CA SER A 121 1.18 3.14 -26.06
C SER A 121 2.49 2.46 -25.65
N GLN A 122 3.33 3.16 -24.90
CA GLN A 122 4.66 2.70 -24.48
C GLN A 122 4.74 2.49 -22.97
N VAL A 123 3.61 2.38 -22.28
CA VAL A 123 3.55 2.27 -20.81
C VAL A 123 4.39 1.12 -20.24
N SER A 124 4.59 0.04 -21.02
CA SER A 124 5.45 -1.08 -20.63
C SER A 124 6.92 -0.67 -20.39
N ARG A 125 7.37 0.44 -20.99
CA ARG A 125 8.72 0.97 -20.77
C ARG A 125 8.94 1.51 -19.35
N LEU A 126 7.88 1.73 -18.58
CA LEU A 126 8.00 2.04 -17.14
C LEU A 126 8.66 0.92 -16.33
N HIS A 127 8.74 -0.30 -16.87
CA HIS A 127 9.48 -1.42 -16.25
C HIS A 127 10.99 -1.40 -16.55
N GLU A 128 11.43 -0.48 -17.40
CA GLU A 128 12.83 -0.36 -17.86
C GLU A 128 13.57 0.80 -17.16
N VAL A 129 12.86 1.56 -16.30
CA VAL A 129 13.34 2.78 -15.63
C VAL A 129 13.82 2.50 -14.21
#